data_d091336c9531db595ec6fbb06a5b485e
#
_entry.id   d091336c9531db595ec6fbb06a5b485e
#
_cell.length_a   1.000
_cell.length_b   1.000
_cell.length_c   1.000
_cell.angle_alpha   90.00
_cell.angle_beta   90.00
_cell.angle_gamma   90.00
#
_symmetry.space_group_name_H-M   'P 1'
#
loop_
_entity.id
_entity.type
_entity.pdbx_description
1 polymer ?
#
loop_
_entity_poly.entity_id
_entity_poly.type
_entity_poly.pdbx_seq_one_letter_code
_entity_poly.pdbx_strand_id
1 'polypeptide(L)'
;ICVATRMIRGVNCIKEELDCTMTEQPILSPYMMARKPSGIRLGQIKFLERKNPPILVNGSIGNVMRPMHPAMQRRLFNLGGPDSPFQSGIVPYVPTTGTEECREAFLHILRSQGFDTTGLDVLVTDGASMAMEIIMLGVCGGAGEEERPLLMFNPSYTNYDAVGHRIGRKTVTVERELNEEGEFELPSVETVEQRIIETKPGALLIIPYDNPTGQLFSKETLIEYTKLCVKHNLWIISDEAYRELAYEKGKETSSIWALTDKDVPGIEGRRISLETASKVWNACGLRIGAIITDNKMCYEKSVAEYTANLSANTLGQYIYGALAHESHA
;
A
#
# COMPACT_ATOMS: atom_id res chain seq x y z
N ILE A 1 14.07 -38.93 -9.09
CA ILE A 1 14.18 -40.32 -8.57
C ILE A 1 12.96 -41.06 -9.11
N CYS A 2 13.17 -41.87 -10.12
CA CYS A 2 12.14 -42.80 -10.58
C CYS A 2 12.83 -44.16 -10.72
N VAL A 3 12.58 -45.07 -9.77
CA VAL A 3 12.96 -46.45 -9.85
C VAL A 3 11.69 -47.26 -10.16
N ALA A 4 11.64 -47.88 -11.29
CA ALA A 4 10.73 -49.01 -11.52
C ALA A 4 11.46 -50.00 -12.42
N THR A 5 12.04 -51.04 -11.80
CA THR A 5 12.60 -52.18 -12.45
C THR A 5 11.47 -53.12 -12.91
N ARG A 6 11.43 -53.46 -14.16
CA ARG A 6 10.74 -54.66 -14.62
C ARG A 6 11.58 -55.38 -15.70
N MET A 7 12.13 -56.51 -15.35
CA MET A 7 12.78 -57.45 -16.26
C MET A 7 11.72 -58.07 -17.21
N ILE A 8 11.95 -57.99 -18.50
CA ILE A 8 11.44 -58.96 -19.48
C ILE A 8 12.63 -59.32 -20.40
N ARG A 9 12.82 -60.60 -20.58
CA ARG A 9 13.90 -61.20 -21.38
C ARG A 9 13.69 -61.01 -22.88
N GLY A 10 14.75 -60.68 -23.57
CA GLY A 10 15.09 -61.12 -24.89
C GLY A 10 14.44 -60.40 -26.07
N VAL A 11 15.03 -59.25 -26.46
CA VAL A 11 15.11 -58.82 -27.86
C VAL A 11 16.42 -58.01 -27.98
N ASN A 12 17.27 -58.36 -28.93
CA ASN A 12 18.42 -57.53 -29.31
C ASN A 12 17.97 -56.16 -29.73
N CYS A 13 18.14 -55.20 -28.86
CA CYS A 13 17.86 -53.81 -29.23
C CYS A 13 19.20 -53.16 -29.57
N ILE A 14 19.33 -52.80 -30.84
CA ILE A 14 20.31 -51.89 -31.36
C ILE A 14 20.33 -50.67 -30.46
N LYS A 15 21.47 -50.40 -29.82
CA LYS A 15 21.71 -49.15 -29.14
C LYS A 15 21.83 -48.05 -30.18
N GLU A 16 20.73 -47.46 -30.56
CA GLU A 16 20.73 -46.08 -31.01
C GLU A 16 20.97 -45.19 -29.76
N GLU A 17 22.18 -44.70 -29.62
CA GLU A 17 22.50 -43.60 -28.74
C GLU A 17 21.67 -42.38 -29.24
N LEU A 18 20.45 -42.24 -28.74
CA LEU A 18 19.77 -40.96 -28.74
C LEU A 18 20.61 -40.07 -27.80
N ASP A 19 21.56 -39.36 -28.40
CA ASP A 19 22.24 -38.20 -27.79
C ASP A 19 21.18 -37.12 -27.61
N CYS A 20 20.32 -37.32 -26.59
CA CYS A 20 19.40 -36.31 -26.14
C CYS A 20 20.23 -35.34 -25.28
N THR A 21 20.90 -34.42 -25.96
CA THR A 21 21.42 -33.21 -25.31
C THR A 21 20.21 -32.45 -24.78
N MET A 22 19.72 -32.87 -23.61
CA MET A 22 18.80 -32.06 -22.84
C MET A 22 19.55 -30.81 -22.48
N THR A 23 19.35 -29.74 -23.26
CA THR A 23 19.82 -28.42 -22.89
C THR A 23 19.25 -28.11 -21.53
N GLU A 24 20.11 -27.95 -20.54
CA GLU A 24 19.67 -27.53 -19.20
C GLU A 24 18.82 -26.26 -19.34
N GLN A 25 17.60 -26.35 -18.90
CA GLN A 25 16.69 -25.19 -18.91
C GLN A 25 17.20 -24.16 -17.88
N PRO A 26 17.19 -22.87 -18.22
CA PRO A 26 17.47 -21.82 -17.24
C PRO A 26 16.56 -21.95 -16.02
N ILE A 27 17.12 -21.79 -14.84
CA ILE A 27 16.38 -21.85 -13.57
C ILE A 27 16.14 -20.45 -13.01
N LEU A 28 14.98 -20.27 -12.40
CA LEU A 28 14.67 -19.04 -11.67
C LEU A 28 15.50 -18.98 -10.37
N SER A 29 15.70 -17.76 -9.87
CA SER A 29 16.34 -17.57 -8.57
C SER A 29 15.59 -18.32 -7.44
N PRO A 30 16.28 -18.72 -6.36
CA PRO A 30 15.62 -19.35 -5.21
C PRO A 30 14.48 -18.52 -4.64
N TYR A 31 14.62 -17.18 -4.65
CA TYR A 31 13.57 -16.25 -4.24
C TYR A 31 12.29 -16.44 -5.07
N MET A 32 12.39 -16.45 -6.41
CA MET A 32 11.24 -16.62 -7.29
C MET A 32 10.64 -18.01 -7.18
N MET A 33 11.48 -19.05 -7.05
CA MET A 33 11.02 -20.43 -6.86
C MET A 33 10.22 -20.63 -5.57
N ALA A 34 10.52 -19.86 -4.53
CA ALA A 34 9.81 -19.89 -3.24
C ALA A 34 8.49 -19.12 -3.25
N ARG A 35 8.23 -18.27 -4.25
CA ARG A 35 7.01 -17.41 -4.28
C ARG A 35 5.76 -18.23 -4.51
N LYS A 36 4.72 -17.89 -3.73
CA LYS A 36 3.38 -18.48 -3.84
C LYS A 36 2.35 -17.35 -3.94
N PRO A 37 1.20 -17.58 -4.58
CA PRO A 37 0.08 -16.65 -4.49
C PRO A 37 -0.31 -16.41 -3.03
N SER A 38 -0.83 -15.22 -2.72
CA SER A 38 -1.36 -14.94 -1.38
C SER A 38 -2.46 -15.92 -0.98
N GLY A 39 -2.67 -16.13 0.33
CA GLY A 39 -3.71 -17.03 0.84
C GLY A 39 -5.10 -16.70 0.28
N ILE A 40 -5.41 -15.41 0.11
CA ILE A 40 -6.66 -14.93 -0.49
C ILE A 40 -6.78 -15.41 -1.95
N ARG A 41 -5.71 -15.28 -2.75
CA ARG A 41 -5.69 -15.75 -4.15
C ARG A 41 -5.77 -17.26 -4.25
N LEU A 42 -5.08 -17.98 -3.40
CA LEU A 42 -5.17 -19.44 -3.30
C LEU A 42 -6.60 -19.89 -2.96
N GLY A 43 -7.25 -19.21 -2.03
CA GLY A 43 -8.65 -19.45 -1.69
C GLY A 43 -9.58 -19.25 -2.88
N GLN A 44 -9.41 -18.19 -3.66
CA GLN A 44 -10.17 -17.93 -4.88
C GLN A 44 -9.93 -19.01 -5.95
N ILE A 45 -8.67 -19.39 -6.20
CA ILE A 45 -8.33 -20.46 -7.16
C ILE A 45 -9.02 -21.75 -6.76
N LYS A 46 -8.88 -22.18 -5.50
CA LYS A 46 -9.52 -23.40 -4.98
C LYS A 46 -11.05 -23.34 -5.03
N PHE A 47 -11.64 -22.15 -4.85
CA PHE A 47 -13.10 -22.00 -5.01
C PHE A 47 -13.53 -22.21 -6.46
N LEU A 48 -12.81 -21.65 -7.44
CA LEU A 48 -13.12 -21.77 -8.86
C LEU A 48 -12.92 -23.21 -9.40
N GLU A 49 -12.05 -24.00 -8.78
CA GLU A 49 -11.81 -25.41 -9.12
C GLU A 49 -12.95 -26.34 -8.66
N ARG A 50 -13.90 -25.86 -7.84
CA ARG A 50 -15.01 -26.68 -7.35
C ARG A 50 -15.97 -27.04 -8.48
N LYS A 51 -16.33 -28.30 -8.59
CA LYS A 51 -17.30 -28.78 -9.61
C LYS A 51 -18.72 -28.23 -9.37
N ASN A 52 -19.11 -28.07 -8.11
CA ASN A 52 -20.42 -27.53 -7.70
C ASN A 52 -20.21 -26.42 -6.68
N PRO A 53 -19.79 -25.21 -7.11
CA PRO A 53 -19.54 -24.13 -6.17
C PRO A 53 -20.86 -23.65 -5.54
N PRO A 54 -20.92 -23.41 -4.23
CA PRO A 54 -22.03 -22.71 -3.60
C PRO A 54 -22.11 -21.27 -4.12
N ILE A 55 -23.17 -20.55 -3.76
CA ILE A 55 -23.28 -19.12 -4.05
C ILE A 55 -22.04 -18.41 -3.46
N LEU A 56 -21.33 -17.69 -4.32
CA LEU A 56 -20.15 -16.92 -3.91
C LEU A 56 -20.58 -15.63 -3.26
N VAL A 57 -20.31 -15.51 -1.96
CA VAL A 57 -20.27 -14.22 -1.28
C VAL A 57 -18.79 -13.87 -1.05
N ASN A 58 -18.24 -13.01 -1.91
CA ASN A 58 -16.83 -12.65 -1.87
C ASN A 58 -16.61 -11.48 -0.87
N GLY A 59 -16.32 -11.82 0.39
CA GLY A 59 -15.90 -10.86 1.41
C GLY A 59 -14.39 -10.71 1.58
N SER A 60 -13.59 -11.39 0.74
CA SER A 60 -12.13 -11.48 0.93
C SER A 60 -11.32 -10.35 0.29
N ILE A 61 -11.87 -9.64 -0.68
CA ILE A 61 -11.20 -8.55 -1.40
C ILE A 61 -12.12 -7.35 -1.45
N GLY A 62 -11.64 -6.22 -0.91
CA GLY A 62 -12.31 -4.93 -1.02
C GLY A 62 -12.20 -4.34 -2.44
N ASN A 63 -12.81 -5.04 -3.41
CA ASN A 63 -12.93 -4.52 -4.78
C ASN A 63 -14.17 -3.64 -4.86
N VAL A 64 -13.99 -2.33 -4.81
CA VAL A 64 -15.11 -1.38 -4.84
C VAL A 64 -15.70 -1.35 -6.24
N MET A 65 -16.96 -1.79 -6.36
CA MET A 65 -17.72 -1.83 -7.63
C MET A 65 -18.85 -0.79 -7.60
N ARG A 66 -18.48 0.46 -7.36
CA ARG A 66 -19.40 1.60 -7.37
C ARG A 66 -18.85 2.69 -8.28
N PRO A 67 -19.70 3.57 -8.83
CA PRO A 67 -19.25 4.70 -9.63
C PRO A 67 -18.26 5.56 -8.84
N MET A 68 -17.24 6.07 -9.54
CA MET A 68 -16.33 7.10 -9.03
C MET A 68 -17.09 8.41 -8.78
N HIS A 69 -16.42 9.38 -8.18
CA HIS A 69 -16.93 10.75 -8.05
C HIS A 69 -17.37 11.31 -9.42
N PRO A 70 -18.50 12.06 -9.53
CA PRO A 70 -19.01 12.55 -10.81
C PRO A 70 -18.00 13.35 -11.65
N ALA A 71 -17.14 14.15 -11.01
CA ALA A 71 -16.09 14.89 -11.72
C ALA A 71 -15.09 13.94 -12.41
N MET A 72 -14.70 12.86 -11.73
CA MET A 72 -13.83 11.84 -12.29
C MET A 72 -14.52 11.08 -13.44
N GLN A 73 -15.83 10.77 -13.30
CA GLN A 73 -16.60 10.14 -14.36
C GLN A 73 -16.67 11.03 -15.61
N ARG A 74 -16.91 12.34 -15.45
CA ARG A 74 -16.92 13.29 -16.56
C ARG A 74 -15.62 13.22 -17.37
N ARG A 75 -14.46 13.20 -16.70
CA ARG A 75 -13.16 13.09 -17.37
C ARG A 75 -12.96 11.73 -18.05
N LEU A 76 -13.34 10.65 -17.37
CA LEU A 76 -13.24 9.30 -17.94
C LEU A 76 -14.06 9.17 -19.23
N PHE A 77 -15.31 9.65 -19.23
CA PHE A 77 -16.19 9.53 -20.39
C PHE A 77 -15.83 10.48 -21.55
N ASN A 78 -15.06 11.53 -21.27
CA ASN A 78 -14.66 12.54 -22.25
C ASN A 78 -13.14 12.52 -22.55
N LEU A 79 -12.46 11.39 -22.38
CA LEU A 79 -11.02 11.28 -22.67
C LEU A 79 -10.64 11.67 -24.10
N GLY A 80 -11.49 11.40 -25.09
CA GLY A 80 -11.31 11.81 -26.49
C GLY A 80 -12.02 13.12 -26.84
N GLY A 81 -12.63 13.81 -25.87
CA GLY A 81 -13.38 15.05 -26.10
C GLY A 81 -12.51 16.27 -26.38
N PRO A 82 -13.12 17.38 -26.84
CA PRO A 82 -12.37 18.59 -27.27
C PRO A 82 -11.57 19.25 -26.15
N ASP A 83 -11.99 19.10 -24.90
CA ASP A 83 -11.31 19.68 -23.74
C ASP A 83 -10.31 18.72 -23.09
N SER A 84 -10.13 17.52 -23.66
CA SER A 84 -9.20 16.53 -23.14
C SER A 84 -7.79 16.74 -23.68
N PRO A 85 -6.75 16.65 -22.84
CA PRO A 85 -5.37 16.67 -23.32
C PRO A 85 -5.02 15.46 -24.21
N PHE A 86 -5.90 14.45 -24.25
CA PHE A 86 -5.72 13.22 -25.01
C PHE A 86 -6.56 13.18 -26.31
N GLN A 87 -7.19 14.27 -26.69
CA GLN A 87 -8.01 14.35 -27.91
C GLN A 87 -7.29 13.87 -29.16
N SER A 88 -5.99 14.14 -29.26
CA SER A 88 -5.14 13.70 -30.38
C SER A 88 -4.74 12.23 -30.34
N GLY A 89 -5.13 11.48 -29.28
CA GLY A 89 -4.67 10.10 -29.05
C GLY A 89 -3.24 9.98 -28.50
N ILE A 90 -2.59 11.10 -28.16
CA ILE A 90 -1.23 11.11 -27.59
C ILE A 90 -1.32 11.04 -26.07
N VAL A 91 -0.59 10.08 -25.47
CA VAL A 91 -0.49 9.90 -24.01
C VAL A 91 1.00 9.97 -23.63
N PRO A 92 1.53 11.17 -23.36
CA PRO A 92 2.94 11.35 -23.03
C PRO A 92 3.25 10.97 -21.58
N TYR A 93 4.53 10.79 -21.27
CA TYR A 93 4.99 10.83 -19.89
C TYR A 93 4.71 12.19 -19.25
N VAL A 94 4.41 12.17 -17.98
CA VAL A 94 4.28 13.37 -17.14
C VAL A 94 5.46 13.45 -16.17
N PRO A 95 5.66 14.56 -15.45
CA PRO A 95 6.73 14.65 -14.46
C PRO A 95 6.70 13.48 -13.46
N THR A 96 7.85 13.00 -13.03
CA THR A 96 7.97 11.91 -12.03
C THR A 96 7.19 12.22 -10.75
N THR A 97 7.15 13.47 -10.33
CA THR A 97 6.40 13.91 -9.15
C THR A 97 4.87 13.84 -9.31
N GLY A 98 4.40 13.58 -10.53
CA GLY A 98 3.00 13.70 -10.92
C GLY A 98 2.65 15.09 -11.48
N THR A 99 1.50 15.17 -12.15
CA THR A 99 0.98 16.43 -12.66
C THR A 99 0.65 17.37 -11.49
N GLU A 100 0.78 18.68 -11.69
CA GLU A 100 0.46 19.69 -10.68
C GLU A 100 -1.00 19.54 -10.21
N GLU A 101 -1.91 19.37 -11.14
CA GLU A 101 -3.34 19.21 -10.87
C GLU A 101 -3.63 17.94 -10.01
N CYS A 102 -2.96 16.83 -10.30
CA CYS A 102 -3.14 15.60 -9.51
C CYS A 102 -2.58 15.76 -8.09
N ARG A 103 -1.42 16.40 -7.94
CA ARG A 103 -0.86 16.72 -6.62
C ARG A 103 -1.78 17.66 -5.84
N GLU A 104 -2.28 18.69 -6.53
CA GLU A 104 -3.23 19.62 -5.93
C GLU A 104 -4.54 18.94 -5.50
N ALA A 105 -5.03 17.95 -6.24
CA ALA A 105 -6.21 17.18 -5.84
C ALA A 105 -6.02 16.50 -4.47
N PHE A 106 -4.87 15.92 -4.21
CA PHE A 106 -4.59 15.33 -2.89
C PHE A 106 -4.56 16.39 -1.78
N LEU A 107 -3.89 17.52 -2.00
CA LEU A 107 -3.84 18.61 -1.02
C LEU A 107 -5.21 19.26 -0.82
N HIS A 108 -5.98 19.42 -1.90
CA HIS A 108 -7.32 19.97 -1.85
C HIS A 108 -8.26 19.11 -0.99
N ILE A 109 -8.17 17.78 -1.12
CA ILE A 109 -8.93 16.85 -0.28
C ILE A 109 -8.55 17.03 1.21
N LEU A 110 -7.28 17.13 1.54
CA LEU A 110 -6.84 17.37 2.93
C LEU A 110 -7.39 18.70 3.46
N ARG A 111 -7.31 19.77 2.67
CA ARG A 111 -7.87 21.08 3.07
C ARG A 111 -9.38 21.04 3.25
N SER A 112 -10.11 20.26 2.41
CA SER A 112 -11.55 20.10 2.55
C SER A 112 -11.97 19.46 3.87
N GLN A 113 -11.06 18.66 4.44
CA GLN A 113 -11.22 18.02 5.74
C GLN A 113 -10.73 18.88 6.91
N GLY A 114 -10.28 20.12 6.62
CA GLY A 114 -9.85 21.07 7.63
C GLY A 114 -8.37 20.95 8.05
N PHE A 115 -7.57 20.14 7.32
CA PHE A 115 -6.15 19.99 7.63
C PHE A 115 -5.30 21.10 6.99
N ASP A 116 -4.29 21.56 7.72
CA ASP A 116 -3.29 22.46 7.16
C ASP A 116 -2.34 21.70 6.24
N THR A 117 -2.25 22.17 5.00
CA THR A 117 -1.37 21.56 3.98
C THR A 117 -0.11 22.39 3.71
N THR A 118 0.14 23.42 4.51
CA THR A 118 1.33 24.28 4.38
C THR A 118 2.59 23.44 4.60
N GLY A 119 3.50 23.49 3.64
CA GLY A 119 4.77 22.74 3.72
C GLY A 119 4.67 21.25 3.44
N LEU A 120 3.49 20.74 3.02
CA LEU A 120 3.36 19.35 2.59
C LEU A 120 3.81 19.20 1.13
N ASP A 121 4.65 18.20 0.90
CA ASP A 121 5.08 17.78 -0.44
C ASP A 121 4.33 16.50 -0.85
N VAL A 122 3.95 16.39 -2.14
CA VAL A 122 3.19 15.28 -2.71
C VAL A 122 3.95 14.63 -3.85
N LEU A 123 4.19 13.32 -3.75
CA LEU A 123 4.68 12.47 -4.84
C LEU A 123 3.57 11.51 -5.28
N VAL A 124 3.07 11.67 -6.49
CA VAL A 124 2.05 10.76 -7.06
C VAL A 124 2.70 9.44 -7.47
N THR A 125 2.06 8.33 -7.12
CA THR A 125 2.57 6.97 -7.34
C THR A 125 1.51 6.06 -7.98
N ASP A 126 1.94 4.87 -8.47
CA ASP A 126 1.05 3.83 -8.99
C ASP A 126 0.25 3.12 -7.89
N GLY A 127 -0.53 3.89 -7.15
CA GLY A 127 -1.30 3.49 -5.98
C GLY A 127 -0.46 3.44 -4.70
N ALA A 128 -1.14 3.33 -3.55
CA ALA A 128 -0.49 3.28 -2.24
C ALA A 128 0.49 2.09 -2.08
N SER A 129 0.35 1.03 -2.87
CA SER A 129 1.29 -0.11 -2.82
C SER A 129 2.70 0.29 -3.27
N MET A 130 2.82 1.11 -4.32
CA MET A 130 4.13 1.63 -4.76
C MET A 130 4.65 2.68 -3.77
N ALA A 131 3.76 3.54 -3.27
CA ALA A 131 4.10 4.49 -2.21
C ALA A 131 4.73 3.78 -1.00
N MET A 132 4.11 2.68 -0.55
CA MET A 132 4.62 1.89 0.57
C MET A 132 5.99 1.26 0.28
N GLU A 133 6.20 0.75 -0.95
CA GLU A 133 7.48 0.14 -1.33
C GLU A 133 8.63 1.17 -1.25
N ILE A 134 8.42 2.36 -1.80
CA ILE A 134 9.39 3.46 -1.74
C ILE A 134 9.68 3.89 -0.31
N ILE A 135 8.62 4.12 0.47
CA ILE A 135 8.78 4.57 1.86
C ILE A 135 9.46 3.50 2.72
N MET A 136 9.11 2.24 2.52
CA MET A 136 9.74 1.14 3.26
C MET A 136 11.24 1.04 2.95
N LEU A 137 11.66 1.24 1.69
CA LEU A 137 13.09 1.37 1.35
C LEU A 137 13.74 2.54 2.10
N GLY A 138 13.07 3.69 2.15
CA GLY A 138 13.58 4.88 2.82
C GLY A 138 13.73 4.75 4.34
N VAL A 139 12.80 4.08 5.01
CA VAL A 139 12.76 4.02 6.48
C VAL A 139 13.34 2.72 7.07
N CYS A 140 13.28 1.61 6.32
CA CYS A 140 13.82 0.32 6.73
C CYS A 140 15.19 0.00 6.10
N GLY A 141 15.64 0.80 5.14
CA GLY A 141 16.86 0.59 4.36
C GLY A 141 16.73 -0.38 3.21
N GLY A 142 17.66 -0.34 2.26
CA GLY A 142 17.76 -1.27 1.14
C GLY A 142 18.35 -2.63 1.54
N ALA A 143 18.20 -3.65 0.70
CA ALA A 143 18.81 -4.95 0.95
C ALA A 143 20.35 -4.84 1.07
N GLY A 144 20.91 -5.43 2.14
CA GLY A 144 22.34 -5.34 2.45
C GLY A 144 22.75 -4.22 3.40
N GLU A 145 21.84 -3.29 3.74
CA GLU A 145 22.05 -2.30 4.78
C GLU A 145 21.63 -2.82 6.17
N GLU A 146 21.93 -2.05 7.22
CA GLU A 146 21.43 -2.34 8.57
C GLU A 146 19.90 -2.43 8.55
N GLU A 147 19.38 -3.51 9.09
CA GLU A 147 17.95 -3.77 9.09
C GLU A 147 17.24 -2.95 10.17
N ARG A 148 16.27 -2.13 9.72
CA ARG A 148 15.28 -1.46 10.57
C ARG A 148 13.91 -1.98 10.19
N PRO A 149 13.29 -2.90 10.93
CA PRO A 149 12.01 -3.45 10.54
C PRO A 149 10.90 -2.39 10.56
N LEU A 150 9.83 -2.63 9.80
CA LEU A 150 8.60 -1.88 9.92
C LEU A 150 7.79 -2.44 11.09
N LEU A 151 7.45 -1.59 12.06
CA LEU A 151 6.55 -1.96 13.17
C LEU A 151 5.10 -1.65 12.80
N MET A 152 4.21 -2.60 13.02
CA MET A 152 2.78 -2.47 12.75
C MET A 152 1.93 -3.25 13.76
N PHE A 153 0.62 -3.02 13.77
CA PHE A 153 -0.32 -3.73 14.64
C PHE A 153 -0.86 -4.97 13.93
N ASN A 154 -0.94 -6.10 14.63
CA ASN A 154 -1.50 -7.35 14.09
C ASN A 154 -2.89 -7.61 14.71
N PRO A 155 -3.90 -8.07 13.94
CA PRO A 155 -3.83 -8.35 12.50
C PRO A 155 -3.61 -7.10 11.67
N SER A 156 -2.87 -7.25 10.57
CA SER A 156 -2.49 -6.15 9.68
C SER A 156 -2.86 -6.43 8.23
N TYR A 157 -2.84 -5.38 7.41
CA TYR A 157 -3.00 -5.57 5.98
C TYR A 157 -1.80 -6.34 5.40
N THR A 158 -2.07 -7.54 4.90
CA THR A 158 -1.06 -8.53 4.51
C THR A 158 -0.10 -8.08 3.39
N ASN A 159 -0.44 -7.01 2.67
CA ASN A 159 0.42 -6.51 1.61
C ASN A 159 1.73 -5.91 2.13
N TYR A 160 1.77 -5.43 3.37
CA TYR A 160 2.99 -4.89 3.96
C TYR A 160 4.07 -5.96 4.12
N ASP A 161 3.70 -7.16 4.59
CA ASP A 161 4.61 -8.30 4.62
C ASP A 161 5.09 -8.69 3.22
N ALA A 162 4.18 -8.65 2.24
CA ALA A 162 4.53 -8.98 0.86
C ALA A 162 5.52 -7.97 0.26
N VAL A 163 5.38 -6.68 0.59
CA VAL A 163 6.32 -5.61 0.20
C VAL A 163 7.66 -5.83 0.91
N GLY A 164 7.65 -6.01 2.23
CA GLY A 164 8.85 -6.30 3.00
C GLY A 164 9.64 -7.48 2.44
N HIS A 165 8.97 -8.59 2.18
CA HIS A 165 9.58 -9.74 1.53
C HIS A 165 10.19 -9.44 0.16
N ARG A 166 9.52 -8.59 -0.64
CA ARG A 166 9.99 -8.20 -1.98
C ARG A 166 11.31 -7.44 -1.92
N ILE A 167 11.42 -6.52 -0.99
CA ILE A 167 12.61 -5.68 -0.84
C ILE A 167 13.66 -6.24 0.14
N GLY A 168 13.42 -7.46 0.67
CA GLY A 168 14.33 -8.13 1.60
C GLY A 168 14.35 -7.50 2.99
N ARG A 169 13.21 -6.97 3.47
CA ARG A 169 13.06 -6.37 4.80
C ARG A 169 11.99 -7.08 5.61
N LYS A 170 12.14 -7.02 6.93
CA LYS A 170 11.19 -7.62 7.87
C LYS A 170 10.14 -6.62 8.29
N THR A 171 8.99 -7.16 8.60
CA THR A 171 7.96 -6.52 9.41
C THR A 171 7.96 -7.15 10.80
N VAL A 172 7.60 -6.36 11.79
CA VAL A 172 7.42 -6.81 13.18
C VAL A 172 6.10 -6.28 13.68
N THR A 173 5.47 -7.01 14.59
CA THR A 173 4.11 -6.69 15.02
C THR A 173 4.02 -6.51 16.53
N VAL A 174 3.04 -5.69 16.92
CA VAL A 174 2.43 -5.70 18.26
C VAL A 174 1.05 -6.31 18.11
N GLU A 175 0.73 -7.30 18.93
CA GLU A 175 -0.53 -8.03 18.84
C GLU A 175 -1.67 -7.21 19.46
N ARG A 176 -2.84 -7.25 18.81
CA ARG A 176 -4.12 -6.83 19.38
C ARG A 176 -4.83 -8.05 19.91
N GLU A 177 -5.42 -7.93 21.07
CA GLU A 177 -6.24 -8.99 21.64
C GLU A 177 -7.68 -8.87 21.13
N LEU A 178 -8.34 -9.99 20.95
CA LEU A 178 -9.76 -10.07 20.62
C LEU A 178 -10.51 -10.36 21.91
N ASN A 179 -11.37 -9.44 22.37
CA ASN A 179 -12.15 -9.62 23.59
C ASN A 179 -13.35 -10.56 23.38
N GLU A 180 -14.06 -10.84 24.45
CA GLU A 180 -15.22 -11.77 24.45
C GLU A 180 -16.40 -11.21 23.61
N GLU A 181 -16.49 -9.90 23.46
CA GLU A 181 -17.47 -9.20 22.65
C GLU A 181 -17.14 -9.25 21.14
N GLY A 182 -15.96 -9.75 20.75
CA GLY A 182 -15.50 -9.85 19.39
C GLY A 182 -14.88 -8.55 18.86
N GLU A 183 -14.45 -7.66 19.73
CA GLU A 183 -13.77 -6.43 19.41
C GLU A 183 -12.26 -6.56 19.62
N PHE A 184 -11.47 -5.95 18.76
CA PHE A 184 -10.01 -5.90 18.94
C PHE A 184 -9.66 -4.79 19.93
N GLU A 185 -8.83 -5.12 20.90
CA GLU A 185 -8.26 -4.17 21.85
C GLU A 185 -6.89 -3.69 21.35
N LEU A 186 -6.68 -2.37 21.42
CA LEU A 186 -5.39 -1.80 21.10
C LEU A 186 -4.38 -2.09 22.23
N PRO A 187 -3.12 -2.43 21.90
CA PRO A 187 -2.11 -2.66 22.91
C PRO A 187 -1.83 -1.36 23.71
N SER A 188 -1.44 -1.52 24.96
CA SER A 188 -1.07 -0.38 25.79
C SER A 188 0.16 0.34 25.22
N VAL A 189 0.31 1.62 25.56
CA VAL A 189 1.48 2.43 25.15
C VAL A 189 2.79 1.77 25.59
N GLU A 190 2.82 1.18 26.80
CA GLU A 190 3.98 0.48 27.35
C GLU A 190 4.33 -0.77 26.53
N THR A 191 3.32 -1.52 26.08
CA THR A 191 3.52 -2.73 25.23
C THR A 191 4.12 -2.33 23.89
N VAL A 192 3.61 -1.24 23.28
CA VAL A 192 4.16 -0.72 22.01
C VAL A 192 5.58 -0.21 22.21
N GLU A 193 5.83 0.52 23.29
CA GLU A 193 7.17 1.04 23.61
C GLU A 193 8.18 -0.10 23.83
N GLN A 194 7.81 -1.12 24.60
CA GLN A 194 8.64 -2.29 24.80
C GLN A 194 9.02 -2.93 23.46
N ARG A 195 8.06 -3.07 22.56
CA ARG A 195 8.30 -3.64 21.23
C ARG A 195 9.24 -2.77 20.38
N ILE A 196 9.12 -1.45 20.47
CA ILE A 196 10.05 -0.50 19.82
C ILE A 196 11.48 -0.71 20.34
N ILE A 197 11.65 -0.82 21.65
CA ILE A 197 12.99 -1.02 22.29
C ILE A 197 13.60 -2.34 21.83
N GLU A 198 12.83 -3.41 21.78
CA GLU A 198 13.29 -4.76 21.39
C GLU A 198 13.68 -4.84 19.92
N THR A 199 12.89 -4.23 19.04
CA THR A 199 13.01 -4.44 17.58
C THR A 199 13.71 -3.32 16.85
N LYS A 200 13.84 -2.14 17.47
CA LYS A 200 14.49 -0.93 16.91
C LYS A 200 14.01 -0.63 15.48
N PRO A 201 12.69 -0.45 15.28
CA PRO A 201 12.13 -0.26 13.95
C PRO A 201 12.58 1.06 13.32
N GLY A 202 12.48 1.17 11.99
CA GLY A 202 12.67 2.43 11.28
C GLY A 202 11.44 3.33 11.34
N ALA A 203 10.25 2.74 11.41
CA ALA A 203 8.97 3.43 11.44
C ALA A 203 7.91 2.62 12.20
N LEU A 204 6.90 3.34 12.70
CA LEU A 204 5.61 2.78 13.12
C LEU A 204 4.58 3.05 12.02
N LEU A 205 3.90 2.01 11.57
CA LEU A 205 2.78 2.09 10.63
C LEU A 205 1.46 2.06 11.40
N ILE A 206 0.60 3.02 11.13
CA ILE A 206 -0.74 3.16 11.66
C ILE A 206 -1.73 3.20 10.49
N ILE A 207 -2.88 2.57 10.64
CA ILE A 207 -4.01 2.65 9.71
C ILE A 207 -5.18 3.24 10.49
N PRO A 208 -5.45 4.56 10.43
CA PRO A 208 -6.44 5.20 11.32
C PRO A 208 -7.86 4.62 11.19
N TYR A 209 -8.26 4.21 9.99
CA TYR A 209 -9.47 3.44 9.70
C TYR A 209 -9.04 2.02 9.33
N ASP A 210 -8.87 1.18 10.33
CA ASP A 210 -8.04 -0.01 10.23
C ASP A 210 -8.58 -1.11 9.30
N ASN A 211 -7.68 -1.69 8.57
CA ASN A 211 -7.87 -2.90 7.80
C ASN A 211 -6.88 -3.98 8.30
N PRO A 212 -7.35 -5.13 8.84
CA PRO A 212 -8.67 -5.73 8.63
C PRO A 212 -9.69 -5.57 9.78
N THR A 213 -9.35 -4.93 10.89
CA THR A 213 -10.16 -4.98 12.11
C THR A 213 -11.40 -4.09 12.08
N GLY A 214 -11.41 -3.06 11.22
CA GLY A 214 -12.47 -2.05 11.22
C GLY A 214 -12.39 -1.06 12.38
N GLN A 215 -11.35 -1.12 13.23
CA GLN A 215 -11.16 -0.16 14.32
C GLN A 215 -10.91 1.25 13.78
N LEU A 216 -11.42 2.23 14.48
CA LEU A 216 -11.08 3.63 14.30
C LEU A 216 -10.12 4.07 15.42
N PHE A 217 -8.93 4.49 15.07
CA PHE A 217 -8.03 5.12 16.04
C PHE A 217 -8.53 6.53 16.36
N SER A 218 -8.78 6.82 17.64
CA SER A 218 -9.11 8.17 18.06
C SER A 218 -7.91 9.11 17.93
N LYS A 219 -8.15 10.40 17.96
CA LYS A 219 -7.07 11.40 17.99
C LYS A 219 -6.15 11.19 19.18
N GLU A 220 -6.72 10.87 20.35
CA GLU A 220 -5.97 10.61 21.57
C GLU A 220 -5.03 9.41 21.40
N THR A 221 -5.54 8.32 20.81
CA THR A 221 -4.73 7.14 20.51
C THR A 221 -3.59 7.46 19.53
N LEU A 222 -3.87 8.25 18.50
CA LEU A 222 -2.82 8.69 17.56
C LEU A 222 -1.76 9.53 18.28
N ILE A 223 -2.18 10.43 19.20
CA ILE A 223 -1.25 11.25 20.02
C ILE A 223 -0.34 10.34 20.85
N GLU A 224 -0.89 9.34 21.52
CA GLU A 224 -0.09 8.46 22.39
C GLU A 224 0.96 7.68 21.61
N TYR A 225 0.59 7.04 20.52
CA TYR A 225 1.55 6.27 19.72
C TYR A 225 2.55 7.14 18.98
N THR A 226 2.14 8.33 18.53
CA THR A 226 3.07 9.23 17.85
C THR A 226 4.07 9.88 18.80
N LYS A 227 3.72 10.08 20.09
CA LYS A 227 4.70 10.45 21.14
C LYS A 227 5.82 9.44 21.27
N LEU A 228 5.52 8.13 21.15
CA LEU A 228 6.56 7.09 21.14
C LEU A 228 7.49 7.24 19.93
N CYS A 229 6.93 7.58 18.76
CA CYS A 229 7.75 7.80 17.58
C CYS A 229 8.71 8.98 17.75
N VAL A 230 8.26 10.07 18.35
CA VAL A 230 9.14 11.21 18.69
C VAL A 230 10.21 10.80 19.71
N LYS A 231 9.79 10.13 20.81
CA LYS A 231 10.68 9.67 21.89
C LYS A 231 11.81 8.77 21.39
N HIS A 232 11.49 7.86 20.47
CA HIS A 232 12.43 6.85 19.93
C HIS A 232 13.01 7.20 18.58
N ASN A 233 12.78 8.41 18.06
CA ASN A 233 13.26 8.91 16.78
C ASN A 233 12.84 8.02 15.59
N LEU A 234 11.57 7.65 15.50
CA LEU A 234 10.97 6.88 14.43
C LEU A 234 10.26 7.77 13.43
N TRP A 235 10.14 7.29 12.20
CA TRP A 235 9.16 7.78 11.24
C TRP A 235 7.75 7.32 11.61
N ILE A 236 6.75 8.11 11.24
CA ILE A 236 5.34 7.78 11.37
C ILE A 236 4.79 7.61 9.96
N ILE A 237 4.31 6.41 9.66
CA ILE A 237 3.62 6.10 8.40
C ILE A 237 2.15 5.93 8.72
N SER A 238 1.28 6.69 8.06
CA SER A 238 -0.16 6.58 8.17
C SER A 238 -0.75 6.12 6.83
N ASP A 239 -1.37 4.94 6.81
CA ASP A 239 -2.15 4.51 5.64
C ASP A 239 -3.55 5.11 5.72
N GLU A 240 -3.79 6.11 4.88
CA GLU A 240 -5.02 6.92 4.86
C GLU A 240 -6.02 6.42 3.81
N ALA A 241 -5.89 5.18 3.36
CA ALA A 241 -6.72 4.62 2.27
C ALA A 241 -8.22 4.65 2.57
N TYR A 242 -8.62 4.63 3.84
CA TYR A 242 -10.01 4.60 4.28
C TYR A 242 -10.44 5.86 5.04
N ARG A 243 -9.66 6.94 4.99
CA ARG A 243 -10.01 8.20 5.66
C ARG A 243 -11.42 8.65 5.26
N GLU A 244 -12.23 9.08 6.22
CA GLU A 244 -13.64 9.47 6.07
C GLU A 244 -14.65 8.30 5.90
N LEU A 245 -14.23 7.05 5.81
CA LEU A 245 -15.16 5.92 5.81
C LEU A 245 -15.61 5.54 7.23
N ALA A 246 -16.13 6.52 7.96
CA ALA A 246 -16.77 6.29 9.26
C ALA A 246 -18.24 5.93 9.10
N TYR A 247 -18.68 4.88 9.81
CA TYR A 247 -20.09 4.47 9.82
C TYR A 247 -20.91 5.19 10.90
N GLU A 248 -20.24 5.77 11.89
CA GLU A 248 -20.86 6.53 12.96
C GLU A 248 -20.85 8.03 12.62
N LYS A 249 -22.03 8.64 12.71
CA LYS A 249 -22.17 10.08 12.47
C LYS A 249 -21.54 10.88 13.61
N GLY A 250 -20.89 11.99 13.25
CA GLY A 250 -20.33 12.94 14.23
C GLY A 250 -19.00 12.51 14.85
N LYS A 251 -18.37 11.46 14.35
CA LYS A 251 -16.97 11.16 14.70
C LYS A 251 -16.05 12.17 14.02
N GLU A 252 -15.07 12.64 14.77
CA GLU A 252 -13.98 13.46 14.23
C GLU A 252 -13.13 12.64 13.26
N THR A 253 -12.69 13.27 12.16
CA THR A 253 -11.84 12.60 11.18
C THR A 253 -10.49 12.23 11.80
N SER A 254 -10.20 10.95 11.81
CA SER A 254 -8.90 10.44 12.26
C SER A 254 -7.88 10.49 11.13
N SER A 255 -6.78 11.18 11.35
CA SER A 255 -5.67 11.29 10.41
C SER A 255 -4.41 11.76 11.12
N ILE A 256 -3.25 11.36 10.61
CA ILE A 256 -1.97 11.89 11.08
C ILE A 256 -1.86 13.41 10.87
N TRP A 257 -2.57 13.94 9.87
CA TRP A 257 -2.59 15.37 9.55
C TRP A 257 -3.44 16.21 10.52
N ALA A 258 -4.27 15.56 11.36
CA ALA A 258 -4.97 16.21 12.46
C ALA A 258 -4.06 16.55 13.64
N LEU A 259 -2.86 15.99 13.69
CA LEU A 259 -1.91 16.20 14.78
C LEU A 259 -0.95 17.34 14.45
N THR A 260 -0.73 18.20 15.42
CA THR A 260 0.20 19.34 15.33
C THR A 260 1.30 19.24 16.39
N ASP A 261 2.29 20.09 16.32
CA ASP A 261 3.32 20.20 17.34
C ASP A 261 2.77 20.59 18.74
N LYS A 262 1.55 21.16 18.80
CA LYS A 262 0.83 21.40 20.06
C LYS A 262 0.33 20.11 20.69
N ASP A 263 -0.10 19.14 19.86
CA ASP A 263 -0.57 17.84 20.32
C ASP A 263 0.61 16.93 20.68
N VAL A 264 1.64 16.92 19.83
CA VAL A 264 2.84 16.08 19.95
C VAL A 264 4.07 16.90 19.59
N PRO A 265 4.74 17.56 20.55
CA PRO A 265 5.94 18.33 20.28
C PRO A 265 7.03 17.50 19.58
N GLY A 266 7.53 17.99 18.45
CA GLY A 266 8.53 17.32 17.62
C GLY A 266 7.98 16.32 16.60
N ILE A 267 6.67 16.31 16.35
CA ILE A 267 6.05 15.44 15.33
C ILE A 267 6.36 15.92 13.90
N GLU A 268 6.54 17.24 13.72
CA GLU A 268 6.82 17.83 12.42
C GLU A 268 8.11 17.29 11.82
N GLY A 269 8.08 17.05 10.50
CA GLY A 269 9.18 16.46 9.76
C GLY A 269 9.35 14.94 9.93
N ARG A 270 8.37 14.24 10.53
CA ARG A 270 8.36 12.78 10.73
C ARG A 270 7.17 12.08 10.11
N ARG A 271 6.20 12.84 9.62
CA ARG A 271 4.94 12.32 9.13
C ARG A 271 5.02 11.95 7.66
N ILE A 272 4.50 10.77 7.34
CA ILE A 272 4.34 10.26 5.98
C ILE A 272 2.95 9.66 5.89
N SER A 273 2.11 10.15 4.97
CA SER A 273 0.86 9.47 4.65
C SER A 273 0.91 8.77 3.31
N LEU A 274 0.23 7.63 3.23
CA LEU A 274 -0.02 6.88 2.01
C LEU A 274 -1.46 7.14 1.58
N GLU A 275 -1.62 7.87 0.49
CA GLU A 275 -2.92 8.25 -0.04
C GLU A 275 -3.29 7.38 -1.25
N THR A 276 -4.59 7.23 -1.52
CA THR A 276 -5.02 6.45 -2.69
C THR A 276 -6.41 6.82 -3.18
N ALA A 277 -6.60 6.71 -4.49
CA ALA A 277 -7.92 6.77 -5.13
C ALA A 277 -8.75 5.48 -4.94
N SER A 278 -8.17 4.42 -4.36
CA SER A 278 -8.69 3.05 -4.45
C SER A 278 -9.99 2.80 -3.70
N LYS A 279 -10.20 3.43 -2.53
CA LYS A 279 -11.30 3.08 -1.62
C LYS A 279 -12.34 4.19 -1.56
N VAL A 280 -12.02 5.30 -0.93
CA VAL A 280 -12.92 6.44 -0.75
C VAL A 280 -13.45 6.97 -2.08
N TRP A 281 -12.62 6.99 -3.12
CA TRP A 281 -12.96 7.52 -4.45
C TRP A 281 -13.48 6.47 -5.44
N ASN A 282 -13.67 5.21 -5.01
CA ASN A 282 -14.15 4.09 -5.84
C ASN A 282 -13.34 3.88 -7.13
N ALA A 283 -12.04 4.14 -7.10
CA ALA A 283 -11.19 4.21 -8.29
C ALA A 283 -9.95 3.30 -8.22
N CYS A 284 -10.08 2.13 -7.61
CA CYS A 284 -8.96 1.20 -7.40
C CYS A 284 -8.26 0.77 -8.70
N GLY A 285 -8.99 0.73 -9.83
CA GLY A 285 -8.47 0.38 -11.14
C GLY A 285 -7.60 1.47 -11.79
N LEU A 286 -7.71 2.73 -11.37
CA LEU A 286 -6.87 3.81 -11.89
C LEU A 286 -5.41 3.69 -11.46
N ARG A 287 -5.14 2.96 -10.35
CA ARG A 287 -3.80 2.84 -9.78
C ARG A 287 -3.17 4.21 -9.48
N ILE A 288 -3.91 5.10 -8.84
CA ILE A 288 -3.43 6.40 -8.37
C ILE A 288 -3.34 6.39 -6.84
N GLY A 289 -2.20 6.79 -6.34
CA GLY A 289 -1.90 7.03 -4.94
C GLY A 289 -0.86 8.11 -4.80
N ALA A 290 -0.49 8.43 -3.58
CA ALA A 290 0.58 9.39 -3.32
C ALA A 290 1.28 9.10 -1.99
N ILE A 291 2.52 9.56 -1.91
CA ILE A 291 3.24 9.84 -0.67
C ILE A 291 3.01 11.32 -0.38
N ILE A 292 2.53 11.64 0.83
CA ILE A 292 2.53 13.01 1.33
C ILE A 292 3.40 13.05 2.58
N THR A 293 4.25 14.06 2.68
CA THR A 293 5.14 14.23 3.83
C THR A 293 5.42 15.69 4.11
N ASP A 294 5.68 16.01 5.36
CA ASP A 294 6.17 17.31 5.83
C ASP A 294 7.71 17.36 5.93
N ASN A 295 8.39 16.35 5.39
CA ASN A 295 9.86 16.28 5.40
C ASN A 295 10.43 16.42 3.99
N LYS A 296 11.06 17.55 3.73
CA LYS A 296 11.62 17.86 2.41
C LYS A 296 12.64 16.83 1.92
N MET A 297 13.53 16.34 2.80
CA MET A 297 14.52 15.33 2.44
C MET A 297 13.86 14.00 2.08
N CYS A 298 12.86 13.56 2.87
CA CYS A 298 12.09 12.36 2.58
C CYS A 298 11.43 12.45 1.21
N TYR A 299 10.80 13.59 0.90
CA TYR A 299 10.20 13.83 -0.40
C TYR A 299 11.23 13.73 -1.54
N GLU A 300 12.33 14.50 -1.46
CA GLU A 300 13.35 14.55 -2.51
C GLU A 300 13.96 13.17 -2.77
N LYS A 301 14.23 12.38 -1.73
CA LYS A 301 14.76 11.01 -1.86
C LYS A 301 13.72 10.04 -2.40
N SER A 302 12.46 10.18 -2.02
CA SER A 302 11.36 9.39 -2.59
C SER A 302 11.17 9.69 -4.08
N VAL A 303 11.27 10.96 -4.49
CA VAL A 303 11.24 11.34 -5.92
C VAL A 303 12.43 10.71 -6.66
N ALA A 304 13.64 10.78 -6.10
CA ALA A 304 14.84 10.21 -6.71
C ALA A 304 14.70 8.69 -6.90
N GLU A 305 14.19 7.97 -5.89
CA GLU A 305 13.93 6.54 -6.00
C GLU A 305 12.87 6.23 -7.06
N TYR A 306 11.79 7.02 -7.09
CA TYR A 306 10.69 6.80 -8.02
C TYR A 306 11.05 7.10 -9.49
N THR A 307 12.19 7.75 -9.78
CA THR A 307 12.63 7.99 -11.15
C THR A 307 12.78 6.69 -11.96
N ALA A 308 13.08 5.57 -11.32
CA ALA A 308 13.13 4.26 -11.95
C ALA A 308 11.78 3.82 -12.56
N ASN A 309 10.67 4.33 -12.04
CA ASN A 309 9.31 4.07 -12.51
C ASN A 309 8.83 5.07 -13.56
N LEU A 310 9.62 6.10 -13.86
CA LEU A 310 9.33 7.22 -14.77
C LEU A 310 8.24 8.14 -14.22
N SER A 311 6.96 7.74 -14.27
CA SER A 311 5.84 8.49 -13.73
C SER A 311 4.64 7.56 -13.51
N ALA A 312 3.74 7.93 -12.61
CA ALA A 312 2.48 7.24 -12.42
C ALA A 312 1.55 7.39 -13.64
N ASN A 313 0.54 6.52 -13.71
CA ASN A 313 -0.44 6.45 -14.80
C ASN A 313 -1.01 7.82 -15.19
N THR A 314 -0.65 8.32 -16.37
CA THR A 314 -1.02 9.65 -16.87
C THR A 314 -2.53 9.85 -16.99
N LEU A 315 -3.27 8.85 -17.52
CA LEU A 315 -4.73 8.92 -17.64
C LEU A 315 -5.39 8.92 -16.26
N GLY A 316 -4.88 8.10 -15.36
CA GLY A 316 -5.36 8.06 -13.97
C GLY A 316 -5.16 9.39 -13.26
N GLN A 317 -4.03 10.04 -13.45
CA GLN A 317 -3.76 11.37 -12.89
C GLN A 317 -4.71 12.43 -13.42
N TYR A 318 -4.96 12.43 -14.73
CA TYR A 318 -5.94 13.35 -15.33
C TYR A 318 -7.34 13.16 -14.76
N ILE A 319 -7.77 11.90 -14.63
CA ILE A 319 -9.10 11.59 -14.08
C ILE A 319 -9.20 12.03 -12.61
N TYR A 320 -8.21 11.67 -11.79
CA TYR A 320 -8.19 12.00 -10.36
C TYR A 320 -8.02 13.49 -10.11
N GLY A 321 -7.22 14.18 -10.94
CA GLY A 321 -6.99 15.62 -10.89
C GLY A 321 -8.27 16.45 -10.95
N ALA A 322 -9.37 15.90 -11.48
CA ALA A 322 -10.68 16.57 -11.46
C ALA A 322 -11.10 17.02 -10.05
N LEU A 323 -10.67 16.31 -9.02
CA LEU A 323 -11.02 16.62 -7.63
C LEU A 323 -10.37 17.91 -7.10
N ALA A 324 -9.33 18.41 -7.75
CA ALA A 324 -8.72 19.69 -7.39
C ALA A 324 -9.67 20.90 -7.56
N HIS A 325 -10.73 20.73 -8.34
CA HIS A 325 -11.66 21.81 -8.71
C HIS A 325 -13.06 21.66 -8.10
N GLU A 326 -13.29 20.62 -7.32
CA GLU A 326 -14.60 20.41 -6.69
C GLU A 326 -14.73 21.30 -5.44
N SER A 327 -15.96 21.78 -5.21
CA SER A 327 -16.24 22.57 -4.02
C SER A 327 -16.21 21.68 -2.76
N HIS A 328 -15.84 22.30 -1.64
CA HIS A 328 -15.98 21.69 -0.31
C HIS A 328 -17.49 21.64 0.06
N ALA A 329 -18.22 20.67 -0.44
CA ALA A 329 -19.64 20.49 -0.12
C ALA A 329 -19.88 19.16 0.60
#